data_f4e148bd6e78b51b61130316d50bd0c8
#
_entry.id   f4e148bd6e78b51b61130316d50bd0c8
#
_cell.length_a   1.000
_cell.length_b   1.000
_cell.length_c   1.000
_cell.angle_alpha   90.00
_cell.angle_beta   90.00
_cell.angle_gamma   90.00
#
_symmetry.space_group_name_H-M   'P 1'
#
loop_
_entity.id
_entity.type
_entity.pdbx_description
1 polymer ?
#
loop_
_entity_poly.entity_id
_entity_poly.type
_entity_poly.pdbx_seq_one_letter_code
_entity_poly.pdbx_strand_id
1 'polypeptide(L)'
;MVRKPAYKAFKLDDKELKSALGADGHFGGRGGAVKVPAPGVYRAIICDVEKGEYKSAANAGLPRLVVDLKIIEGPTDDYDGAIVKDFNVPLQPHWKNGKLNYSFPNFWEAVGAYDPDEGFLIPDDETELVDPDQTVLVKIGNRHNDRGYVNATVETYYVDDAYSFQILLREKK
;
A
#
# COMPACT_ATOMS: atom_id res chain seq x y z
N MET A 1 44.09 -25.97 7.49
CA MET A 1 42.63 -25.98 7.66
C MET A 1 42.24 -24.87 8.63
N VAL A 2 41.67 -23.80 8.12
CA VAL A 2 41.22 -22.70 8.97
C VAL A 2 39.97 -23.19 9.71
N ARG A 3 40.07 -23.36 11.01
CA ARG A 3 38.89 -23.64 11.83
C ARG A 3 37.95 -22.44 11.75
N LYS A 4 36.79 -22.64 11.19
CA LYS A 4 35.72 -21.64 11.33
C LYS A 4 35.45 -21.44 12.81
N PRO A 5 35.53 -20.22 13.34
CA PRO A 5 35.14 -19.99 14.71
C PRO A 5 33.74 -20.52 14.97
N ALA A 6 33.52 -21.09 16.14
CA ALA A 6 32.16 -21.48 16.53
C ALA A 6 31.26 -20.23 16.49
N TYR A 7 30.19 -20.31 15.74
CA TYR A 7 29.26 -19.20 15.62
C TYR A 7 27.82 -19.64 15.88
N LYS A 8 27.03 -18.72 16.39
CA LYS A 8 25.60 -18.88 16.49
C LYS A 8 24.98 -18.22 15.28
N ALA A 9 24.17 -18.97 14.50
CA ALA A 9 23.46 -18.40 13.36
C ALA A 9 22.09 -17.91 13.82
N PHE A 10 21.75 -16.67 13.43
CA PHE A 10 20.43 -16.11 13.62
C PHE A 10 19.84 -15.83 12.24
N LYS A 11 18.62 -16.27 12.04
CA LYS A 11 17.88 -15.99 10.79
C LYS A 11 16.79 -14.99 11.09
N LEU A 12 16.72 -13.96 10.24
CA LEU A 12 15.58 -13.07 10.22
C LEU A 12 14.54 -13.66 9.27
N ASP A 13 13.27 -13.47 9.60
CA ASP A 13 12.20 -13.83 8.66
C ASP A 13 12.14 -12.82 7.50
N ASP A 14 11.37 -13.13 6.46
CA ASP A 14 11.31 -12.29 5.26
C ASP A 14 10.79 -10.89 5.56
N LYS A 15 9.92 -10.74 6.52
CA LYS A 15 9.37 -9.46 6.95
C LYS A 15 10.42 -8.60 7.66
N GLU A 16 11.20 -9.22 8.55
CA GLU A 16 12.29 -8.55 9.24
C GLU A 16 13.41 -8.16 8.27
N LEU A 17 13.74 -9.04 7.32
CA LEU A 17 14.72 -8.75 6.26
C LEU A 17 14.27 -7.55 5.41
N LYS A 18 13.02 -7.50 5.01
CA LYS A 18 12.46 -6.38 4.24
C LYS A 18 12.52 -5.08 5.03
N SER A 19 12.23 -5.11 6.33
CA SER A 19 12.27 -3.91 7.15
C SER A 19 13.68 -3.44 7.47
N ALA A 20 14.65 -4.35 7.53
CA ALA A 20 16.04 -4.03 7.82
C ALA A 20 16.84 -3.58 6.59
N LEU A 21 16.42 -4.01 5.39
CA LEU A 21 17.06 -3.61 4.14
C LEU A 21 16.72 -2.16 3.80
N GLY A 22 17.73 -1.35 3.56
CA GLY A 22 17.57 -0.02 3.00
C GLY A 22 17.16 -0.05 1.52
N ALA A 23 16.78 1.09 0.99
CA ALA A 23 16.38 1.24 -0.42
C ALA A 23 17.48 0.82 -1.41
N ASP A 24 18.73 0.84 -0.97
CA ASP A 24 19.90 0.43 -1.75
C ASP A 24 20.18 -1.08 -1.69
N GLY A 25 19.37 -1.86 -0.96
CA GLY A 25 19.56 -3.30 -0.77
C GLY A 25 20.61 -3.68 0.28
N HIS A 26 21.08 -2.73 1.07
CA HIS A 26 22.07 -2.95 2.13
C HIS A 26 21.49 -2.73 3.52
N PHE A 27 22.07 -3.37 4.54
CA PHE A 27 21.66 -3.22 5.94
C PHE A 27 22.30 -2.00 6.63
N GLY A 28 23.13 -1.23 5.95
CA GLY A 28 23.98 -0.18 6.50
C GLY A 28 23.29 1.13 6.86
N GLY A 29 21.98 1.15 7.01
CA GLY A 29 21.25 2.33 7.41
C GLY A 29 20.89 2.34 8.89
N ARG A 30 20.62 3.49 9.44
CA ARG A 30 20.07 3.62 10.79
C ARG A 30 18.68 2.97 10.84
N GLY A 31 18.61 1.70 11.28
CA GLY A 31 17.39 1.04 11.70
C GLY A 31 16.16 1.26 10.83
N GLY A 32 16.29 1.10 9.50
CA GLY A 32 15.13 1.20 8.64
C GLY A 32 14.40 2.52 8.75
N ALA A 33 15.11 3.66 8.62
CA ALA A 33 14.45 4.93 8.42
C ALA A 33 13.67 4.85 7.10
N VAL A 34 12.50 4.21 7.16
CA VAL A 34 11.54 4.23 6.07
C VAL A 34 11.12 5.68 5.91
N LYS A 35 11.50 6.30 4.82
CA LYS A 35 11.03 7.64 4.50
C LYS A 35 9.51 7.60 4.41
N VAL A 36 8.85 8.37 5.23
CA VAL A 36 7.40 8.52 5.17
C VAL A 36 7.08 9.49 4.03
N PRO A 37 6.35 9.05 2.99
CA PRO A 37 6.01 9.92 1.90
C PRO A 37 5.25 11.17 2.36
N ALA A 38 5.62 12.31 1.81
CA ALA A 38 4.86 13.54 2.00
C ALA A 38 3.47 13.43 1.35
N PRO A 39 2.48 14.19 1.82
CA PRO A 39 1.17 14.21 1.18
C PRO A 39 1.30 14.50 -0.31
N GLY A 40 0.61 13.72 -1.13
CA GLY A 40 0.69 13.86 -2.57
C GLY A 40 0.06 12.70 -3.31
N VAL A 41 0.06 12.80 -4.63
CA VAL A 41 -0.36 11.70 -5.50
C VAL A 41 0.88 11.00 -6.04
N TYR A 42 0.86 9.69 -5.94
CA TYR A 42 1.97 8.83 -6.32
C TYR A 42 1.48 7.72 -7.26
N ARG A 43 2.38 7.29 -8.15
CA ARG A 43 2.19 6.04 -8.88
C ARG A 43 2.79 4.92 -8.05
N ALA A 44 2.04 3.84 -7.88
CA ALA A 44 2.45 2.72 -7.05
C ALA A 44 2.07 1.38 -7.68
N ILE A 45 2.73 0.33 -7.23
CA ILE A 45 2.36 -1.05 -7.51
C ILE A 45 1.95 -1.72 -6.21
N ILE A 46 1.07 -2.70 -6.31
CA ILE A 46 0.73 -3.56 -5.18
C ILE A 46 1.80 -4.63 -5.07
N CYS A 47 2.52 -4.68 -3.96
CA CYS A 47 3.62 -5.61 -3.76
C CYS A 47 3.31 -6.72 -2.75
N ASP A 48 2.29 -6.55 -1.93
CA ASP A 48 1.82 -7.58 -1.00
C ASP A 48 0.36 -7.35 -0.63
N VAL A 49 -0.37 -8.43 -0.38
CA VAL A 49 -1.79 -8.38 -0.01
C VAL A 49 -2.06 -9.44 1.06
N GLU A 50 -2.82 -9.07 2.07
CA GLU A 50 -3.22 -9.96 3.16
C GLU A 50 -4.70 -9.79 3.45
N LYS A 51 -5.44 -10.89 3.65
CA LYS A 51 -6.84 -10.85 4.09
C LYS A 51 -6.93 -10.55 5.58
N GLY A 52 -7.94 -9.76 5.94
CA GLY A 52 -8.22 -9.43 7.32
C GLY A 52 -9.66 -9.01 7.50
N GLU A 53 -9.95 -8.44 8.65
CA GLU A 53 -11.27 -7.94 9.02
C GLU A 53 -11.16 -6.54 9.59
N TYR A 54 -12.21 -5.73 9.35
CA TYR A 54 -12.30 -4.43 10.00
C TYR A 54 -12.36 -4.60 11.53
N LYS A 55 -11.63 -3.74 12.23
CA LYS A 55 -11.51 -3.81 13.71
C LYS A 55 -12.32 -2.75 14.42
N SER A 56 -12.89 -1.78 13.70
CA SER A 56 -13.77 -0.77 14.31
C SER A 56 -15.03 -1.45 14.88
N ALA A 57 -15.51 -0.95 16.01
CA ALA A 57 -16.68 -1.54 16.66
C ALA A 57 -17.92 -1.59 15.76
N ALA A 58 -18.12 -0.54 14.94
CA ALA A 58 -19.26 -0.43 14.03
C ALA A 58 -19.21 -1.44 12.87
N ASN A 59 -18.02 -1.86 12.44
CA ASN A 59 -17.82 -2.68 11.23
C ASN A 59 -16.98 -3.93 11.50
N ALA A 60 -16.85 -4.32 12.76
CA ALA A 60 -16.08 -5.50 13.15
C ALA A 60 -16.55 -6.75 12.41
N GLY A 61 -15.60 -7.51 11.85
CA GLY A 61 -15.88 -8.75 11.13
C GLY A 61 -16.14 -8.57 9.63
N LEU A 62 -16.32 -7.35 9.13
CA LEU A 62 -16.39 -7.14 7.67
C LEU A 62 -15.04 -7.46 7.04
N PRO A 63 -15.03 -8.21 5.91
CA PRO A 63 -13.78 -8.58 5.27
C PRO A 63 -13.09 -7.37 4.64
N ARG A 64 -11.77 -7.35 4.77
CA ARG A 64 -10.92 -6.33 4.13
C ARG A 64 -9.63 -6.96 3.65
N LEU A 65 -8.92 -6.23 2.80
CA LEU A 65 -7.53 -6.52 2.47
C LEU A 65 -6.63 -5.48 3.14
N VAL A 66 -5.45 -5.93 3.51
CA VAL A 66 -4.32 -5.08 3.85
C VAL A 66 -3.37 -5.12 2.66
N VAL A 67 -3.10 -3.97 2.08
CA VAL A 67 -2.37 -3.85 0.81
C VAL A 67 -1.10 -3.06 1.05
N ASP A 68 0.04 -3.62 0.65
CA ASP A 68 1.31 -2.90 0.62
C ASP A 68 1.52 -2.31 -0.77
N LEU A 69 1.68 -1.00 -0.81
CA LEU A 69 1.91 -0.22 -2.02
C LEU A 69 3.35 0.22 -2.06
N LYS A 70 4.05 -0.13 -3.15
CA LYS A 70 5.40 0.34 -3.40
C LYS A 70 5.34 1.54 -4.34
N ILE A 71 5.81 2.68 -3.87
CA ILE A 71 5.87 3.90 -4.68
C ILE A 71 6.95 3.75 -5.74
N ILE A 72 6.59 4.01 -7.00
CA ILE A 72 7.50 3.96 -8.14
C ILE A 72 7.73 5.33 -8.76
N GLU A 73 6.83 6.27 -8.58
CA GLU A 73 6.94 7.64 -9.08
C GLU A 73 6.06 8.56 -8.26
N GLY A 74 6.50 9.80 -8.09
CA GLY A 74 5.74 10.82 -7.37
C GLY A 74 6.14 12.23 -7.79
N PRO A 75 5.70 13.23 -7.04
CA PRO A 75 6.07 14.63 -7.30
C PRO A 75 7.57 14.88 -7.24
N THR A 76 8.29 14.07 -6.46
CA THR A 76 9.76 14.07 -6.38
C THR A 76 10.26 12.63 -6.34
N ASP A 77 11.57 12.43 -6.55
CA ASP A 77 12.18 11.09 -6.47
C ASP A 77 12.46 10.63 -5.05
N ASP A 78 12.21 11.48 -4.06
CA ASP A 78 12.61 11.25 -2.67
C ASP A 78 11.99 10.00 -2.05
N TYR A 79 10.84 9.59 -2.54
CA TYR A 79 10.06 8.49 -1.97
C TYR A 79 9.98 7.25 -2.84
N ASP A 80 10.71 7.23 -3.95
CA ASP A 80 10.75 6.07 -4.84
C ASP A 80 11.23 4.83 -4.07
N GLY A 81 10.48 3.74 -4.17
CA GLY A 81 10.74 2.51 -3.44
C GLY A 81 10.13 2.45 -2.03
N ALA A 82 9.55 3.55 -1.53
CA ALA A 82 8.88 3.53 -0.22
C ALA A 82 7.63 2.64 -0.24
N ILE A 83 7.37 1.96 0.86
CA ILE A 83 6.19 1.11 1.04
C ILE A 83 5.17 1.84 1.92
N VAL A 84 3.95 1.95 1.42
CA VAL A 84 2.81 2.48 2.18
C VAL A 84 1.79 1.36 2.36
N LYS A 85 1.34 1.15 3.58
CA LYS A 85 0.36 0.12 3.88
C LYS A 85 -1.03 0.72 3.99
N ASP A 86 -1.97 0.17 3.21
CA ASP A 86 -3.39 0.46 3.35
C ASP A 86 -4.05 -0.71 4.09
N PHE A 87 -4.51 -0.43 5.29
CA PHE A 87 -5.15 -1.44 6.16
C PHE A 87 -6.62 -1.69 5.83
N ASN A 88 -7.24 -0.86 5.00
CA ASN A 88 -8.68 -0.81 4.89
C ASN A 88 -9.18 -0.83 3.43
N VAL A 89 -8.75 -1.83 2.67
CA VAL A 89 -9.29 -2.08 1.33
C VAL A 89 -10.51 -2.99 1.47
N PRO A 90 -11.73 -2.49 1.22
CA PRO A 90 -12.94 -3.27 1.46
C PRO A 90 -13.13 -4.38 0.41
N LEU A 91 -13.58 -5.53 0.87
CA LEU A 91 -14.01 -6.64 0.00
C LEU A 91 -15.52 -6.63 -0.25
N GLN A 92 -16.26 -5.78 0.43
CA GLN A 92 -17.71 -5.60 0.26
C GLN A 92 -18.04 -4.13 0.07
N PRO A 93 -19.04 -3.81 -0.78
CA PRO A 93 -19.35 -2.42 -1.11
C PRO A 93 -20.02 -1.63 0.01
N HIS A 94 -20.63 -2.30 0.99
CA HIS A 94 -21.42 -1.63 2.01
C HIS A 94 -20.89 -1.87 3.42
N TRP A 95 -20.96 -0.81 4.23
CA TRP A 95 -20.81 -0.91 5.68
C TRP A 95 -21.99 -1.70 6.31
N LYS A 96 -21.86 -2.11 7.55
CA LYS A 96 -22.95 -2.81 8.28
C LYS A 96 -24.24 -1.99 8.35
N ASN A 97 -24.14 -0.67 8.33
CA ASN A 97 -25.32 0.23 8.32
C ASN A 97 -25.98 0.34 6.93
N GLY A 98 -25.50 -0.36 5.93
CA GLY A 98 -26.04 -0.35 4.56
C GLY A 98 -25.55 0.78 3.69
N LYS A 99 -24.77 1.73 4.20
CA LYS A 99 -24.21 2.82 3.40
C LYS A 99 -23.03 2.34 2.58
N LEU A 100 -22.85 2.93 1.39
CA LEU A 100 -21.73 2.65 0.51
C LEU A 100 -20.39 3.04 1.18
N ASN A 101 -19.45 2.12 1.16
CA ASN A 101 -18.06 2.40 1.46
C ASN A 101 -17.37 2.88 0.18
N TYR A 102 -17.11 4.17 0.07
CA TYR A 102 -16.55 4.77 -1.15
C TYR A 102 -15.15 4.26 -1.50
N SER A 103 -14.43 3.73 -0.54
CA SER A 103 -13.14 3.08 -0.81
C SER A 103 -13.28 1.83 -1.68
N PHE A 104 -14.45 1.20 -1.68
CA PHE A 104 -14.70 0.03 -2.52
C PHE A 104 -14.65 0.34 -4.01
N PRO A 105 -15.49 1.23 -4.57
CA PRO A 105 -15.40 1.53 -5.99
C PRO A 105 -14.07 2.19 -6.37
N ASN A 106 -13.52 3.02 -5.51
CA ASN A 106 -12.27 3.72 -5.81
C ASN A 106 -11.08 2.76 -5.99
N PHE A 107 -10.93 1.81 -5.09
CA PHE A 107 -9.85 0.82 -5.18
C PHE A 107 -10.06 -0.14 -6.34
N TRP A 108 -11.26 -0.75 -6.42
CA TRP A 108 -11.49 -1.82 -7.39
C TRP A 108 -11.53 -1.31 -8.83
N GLU A 109 -11.98 -0.08 -9.07
CA GLU A 109 -11.81 0.56 -10.39
C GLU A 109 -10.31 0.79 -10.70
N ALA A 110 -9.54 1.29 -9.76
CA ALA A 110 -8.13 1.60 -9.95
C ALA A 110 -7.31 0.37 -10.35
N VAL A 111 -7.65 -0.81 -9.82
CA VAL A 111 -6.98 -2.07 -10.18
C VAL A 111 -7.59 -2.77 -11.39
N GLY A 112 -8.53 -2.14 -12.08
CA GLY A 112 -9.13 -2.66 -13.30
C GLY A 112 -10.21 -3.73 -13.10
N ALA A 113 -10.78 -3.82 -11.91
CA ALA A 113 -11.80 -4.82 -11.58
C ALA A 113 -13.24 -4.39 -11.92
N TYR A 114 -13.43 -3.18 -12.41
CA TYR A 114 -14.75 -2.69 -12.77
C TYR A 114 -15.10 -2.99 -14.23
N ASP A 115 -16.22 -3.65 -14.43
CA ASP A 115 -16.82 -3.89 -15.75
C ASP A 115 -18.20 -3.19 -15.81
N PRO A 116 -18.43 -2.30 -16.80
CA PRO A 116 -19.70 -1.57 -16.89
C PRO A 116 -20.94 -2.46 -17.02
N ASP A 117 -20.77 -3.66 -17.57
CA ASP A 117 -21.90 -4.58 -17.80
C ASP A 117 -22.12 -5.55 -16.63
N GLU A 118 -21.03 -6.00 -15.99
CA GLU A 118 -21.09 -7.03 -14.94
C GLU A 118 -20.86 -6.48 -13.52
N GLY A 119 -20.35 -5.27 -13.37
CA GLY A 119 -20.04 -4.67 -12.10
C GLY A 119 -18.59 -4.93 -11.65
N PHE A 120 -18.36 -5.01 -10.35
CA PHE A 120 -17.03 -5.21 -9.79
C PHE A 120 -16.71 -6.71 -9.70
N LEU A 121 -15.65 -7.13 -10.39
CA LEU A 121 -15.22 -8.53 -10.47
C LEU A 121 -14.05 -8.74 -9.50
N ILE A 122 -14.38 -9.05 -8.26
CA ILE A 122 -13.39 -9.23 -7.21
C ILE A 122 -12.76 -10.62 -7.34
N PRO A 123 -11.42 -10.75 -7.44
CA PRO A 123 -10.78 -12.05 -7.55
C PRO A 123 -10.94 -12.86 -6.27
N ASP A 124 -11.15 -14.16 -6.39
CA ASP A 124 -11.20 -15.06 -5.24
C ASP A 124 -9.83 -15.21 -4.58
N ASP A 125 -8.78 -15.14 -5.37
CA ASP A 125 -7.39 -15.18 -4.90
C ASP A 125 -6.83 -13.75 -4.89
N GLU A 126 -6.67 -13.19 -3.72
CA GLU A 126 -6.15 -11.83 -3.53
C GLU A 126 -4.72 -11.66 -4.03
N THR A 127 -3.95 -12.74 -4.14
CA THR A 127 -2.57 -12.66 -4.65
C THR A 127 -2.51 -12.27 -6.13
N GLU A 128 -3.61 -12.39 -6.87
CA GLU A 128 -3.70 -11.90 -8.24
C GLU A 128 -3.53 -10.38 -8.35
N LEU A 129 -3.73 -9.64 -7.26
CA LEU A 129 -3.51 -8.20 -7.21
C LEU A 129 -2.02 -7.83 -7.19
N VAL A 130 -1.15 -8.76 -6.81
CA VAL A 130 0.28 -8.55 -6.78
C VAL A 130 0.84 -8.71 -8.19
N ASP A 131 0.93 -7.59 -8.89
CA ASP A 131 1.39 -7.54 -10.29
C ASP A 131 2.30 -6.32 -10.47
N PRO A 132 3.61 -6.53 -10.71
CA PRO A 132 4.54 -5.41 -10.89
C PRO A 132 4.28 -4.60 -12.17
N ASP A 133 3.53 -5.16 -13.12
CA ASP A 133 3.18 -4.48 -14.36
C ASP A 133 1.89 -3.65 -14.25
N GLN A 134 1.13 -3.84 -13.17
CA GLN A 134 -0.09 -3.09 -12.94
C GLN A 134 0.15 -1.95 -11.94
N THR A 135 -0.03 -0.73 -12.41
CA THR A 135 0.15 0.47 -11.60
C THR A 135 -1.19 1.10 -11.22
N VAL A 136 -1.22 1.75 -10.08
CA VAL A 136 -2.34 2.55 -9.61
C VAL A 136 -1.84 3.92 -9.20
N LEU A 137 -2.70 4.93 -9.27
CA LEU A 137 -2.44 6.22 -8.62
C LEU A 137 -3.04 6.18 -7.23
N VAL A 138 -2.29 6.69 -6.27
CA VAL A 138 -2.72 6.72 -4.88
C VAL A 138 -2.48 8.09 -4.29
N LYS A 139 -3.50 8.65 -3.65
CA LYS A 139 -3.36 9.88 -2.89
C LYS A 139 -2.96 9.54 -1.47
N ILE A 140 -1.81 10.04 -1.06
CA ILE A 140 -1.25 9.83 0.25
C ILE A 140 -1.45 11.08 1.10
N GLY A 141 -1.94 10.88 2.31
CA GLY A 141 -1.97 11.89 3.36
C GLY A 141 -1.06 11.49 4.51
N ASN A 142 -0.92 12.35 5.49
CA ASN A 142 -0.18 12.07 6.71
C ASN A 142 -1.12 12.09 7.90
N ARG A 143 -0.90 11.16 8.83
CA ARG A 143 -1.60 11.12 10.11
C ARG A 143 -0.58 11.06 11.24
N HIS A 144 -0.79 11.90 12.24
CA HIS A 144 -0.03 11.82 13.47
C HIS A 144 -0.68 10.81 14.41
N ASN A 145 0.12 9.93 15.01
CA ASN A 145 -0.36 9.05 16.06
C ASN A 145 -0.30 9.77 17.41
N ASP A 146 -0.80 9.11 18.46
CA ASP A 146 -0.83 9.68 19.83
C ASP A 146 0.56 9.97 20.41
N ARG A 147 1.60 9.39 19.81
CA ARG A 147 3.00 9.62 20.21
C ARG A 147 3.69 10.70 19.38
N GLY A 148 2.98 11.36 18.46
CA GLY A 148 3.51 12.39 17.59
C GLY A 148 4.28 11.88 16.36
N TYR A 149 4.31 10.57 16.10
CA TYR A 149 4.89 10.03 14.90
C TYR A 149 3.97 10.25 13.69
N VAL A 150 4.56 10.59 12.56
CA VAL A 150 3.84 10.79 11.31
C VAL A 150 3.80 9.48 10.53
N ASN A 151 2.61 9.04 10.16
CA ASN A 151 2.39 7.89 9.31
C ASN A 151 1.78 8.32 7.98
N ALA A 152 2.21 7.73 6.88
CA ALA A 152 1.55 7.88 5.60
C ALA A 152 0.24 7.09 5.63
N THR A 153 -0.83 7.69 5.12
CA THR A 153 -2.13 7.04 4.99
C THR A 153 -2.62 7.14 3.57
N VAL A 154 -3.33 6.13 3.11
CA VAL A 154 -3.98 6.16 1.79
C VAL A 154 -5.33 6.84 1.93
N GLU A 155 -5.54 7.93 1.18
CA GLU A 155 -6.82 8.64 1.17
C GLU A 155 -7.75 8.10 0.08
N THR A 156 -7.22 7.87 -1.12
CA THR A 156 -8.00 7.34 -2.24
C THR A 156 -7.10 6.80 -3.34
N TYR A 157 -7.71 6.09 -4.28
CA TYR A 157 -7.08 5.54 -5.46
C TYR A 157 -7.68 6.13 -6.72
N TYR A 158 -6.87 6.17 -7.78
CA TYR A 158 -7.32 6.58 -9.11
C TYR A 158 -6.79 5.60 -10.15
N VAL A 159 -7.50 5.47 -11.25
CA VAL A 159 -7.01 4.75 -12.43
C VAL A 159 -5.73 5.43 -12.92
N ASP A 160 -4.68 4.65 -13.13
CA ASP A 160 -3.43 5.18 -13.66
C ASP A 160 -3.51 5.29 -15.18
N ASP A 161 -3.86 6.47 -15.64
CA ASP A 161 -3.63 6.89 -17.01
C ASP A 161 -2.78 8.16 -17.03
N ALA A 162 -2.07 8.36 -18.12
CA ALA A 162 -1.12 9.48 -18.23
C ALA A 162 -1.79 10.85 -18.06
N TYR A 163 -3.02 10.96 -18.48
CA TYR A 163 -3.79 12.20 -18.38
C TYR A 163 -4.17 12.50 -16.92
N SER A 164 -4.73 11.52 -16.23
CA SER A 164 -5.10 11.66 -14.82
C SER A 164 -3.89 11.97 -13.93
N PHE A 165 -2.77 11.29 -14.17
CA PHE A 165 -1.54 11.54 -13.42
C PHE A 165 -1.03 12.97 -13.60
N GLN A 166 -1.01 13.48 -14.82
CA GLN A 166 -0.58 14.85 -15.11
C GLN A 166 -1.50 15.89 -14.47
N ILE A 167 -2.80 15.69 -14.51
CA ILE A 167 -3.78 16.58 -13.88
C ILE A 167 -3.57 16.61 -12.36
N LEU A 168 -3.45 15.44 -11.74
CA LEU A 168 -3.26 15.33 -10.28
C LEU A 168 -1.96 15.98 -9.83
N LEU A 169 -0.89 15.88 -10.61
CA LEU A 169 0.36 16.57 -10.32
C LEU A 169 0.22 18.09 -10.43
N ARG A 170 -0.57 18.59 -11.38
CA ARG A 170 -0.79 20.04 -11.56
C ARG A 170 -1.61 20.67 -10.45
N GLU A 171 -2.59 19.96 -9.92
CA GLU A 171 -3.46 20.47 -8.84
C GLU A 171 -2.71 20.73 -7.53
N LYS A 172 -1.48 20.24 -7.42
CA LYS A 172 -0.66 20.36 -6.21
C LYS A 172 0.37 21.47 -6.25
N LYS A 173 0.47 22.20 -7.32
CA LYS A 173 1.39 23.34 -7.39
C LYS A 173 0.76 24.58 -6.76
#